data_623675db2a729325d02807f8c7f6e044
#
_entry.id   623675db2a729325d02807f8c7f6e044
#
_cell.length_a   1.000
_cell.length_b   1.000
_cell.length_c   1.000
_cell.angle_alpha   90.00
_cell.angle_beta   90.00
_cell.angle_gamma   90.00
#
_symmetry.space_group_name_H-M   'P 1'
#
loop_
_entity.id
_entity.type
_entity.pdbx_description
1 polymer ?
#
loop_
_entity_poly.entity_id
_entity_poly.type
_entity_poly.pdbx_seq_one_letter_code
_entity_poly.pdbx_strand_id
1 'polypeptide(L)'
;MKRAVLFIYFVLALSIGAVGFVGDAFATEVNSADTAFTLSASALVLLMTLPGLAMFYAGLVRAKNVLSVMMHCVSIAGLASVLWFIVGYSVAFDDGNALIGSLSKSFLHGVHRDSVTGSLPEIVFFLFQMTFAVITPSLIVGAVPERVSFPFLMIFSGLWILVVYAPVTHWVWGNGWLMALHVMDFAGGLVVHATAGTSALILA
;
A
#
# COMPACT_ATOMS: atom_id res chain seq x y z
N MET A 1 -12.86 28.02 4.25
CA MET A 1 -11.86 27.99 3.17
C MET A 1 -10.41 28.04 3.67
N LYS A 2 -9.95 29.05 4.45
CA LYS A 2 -8.54 29.15 4.88
C LYS A 2 -7.99 27.94 5.67
N ARG A 3 -8.81 27.28 6.50
CA ARG A 3 -8.39 26.11 7.30
C ARG A 3 -8.22 24.83 6.46
N ALA A 4 -9.03 24.65 5.41
CA ALA A 4 -8.89 23.51 4.50
C ALA A 4 -7.64 23.63 3.62
N VAL A 5 -7.31 24.85 3.19
CA VAL A 5 -6.09 25.13 2.41
C VAL A 5 -4.84 24.89 3.26
N LEU A 6 -4.86 25.30 4.54
CA LEU A 6 -3.75 25.06 5.47
C LEU A 6 -3.53 23.55 5.74
N PHE A 7 -4.62 22.79 5.84
CA PHE A 7 -4.56 21.33 6.00
C PHE A 7 -3.99 20.64 4.75
N ILE A 8 -4.38 21.11 3.55
CA ILE A 8 -3.83 20.59 2.29
C ILE A 8 -2.32 20.89 2.17
N TYR A 9 -1.86 22.08 2.55
CA TYR A 9 -0.44 22.41 2.60
C TYR A 9 0.32 21.62 3.66
N PHE A 10 -0.28 21.33 4.80
CA PHE A 10 0.33 20.48 5.83
C PHE A 10 0.48 19.04 5.36
N VAL A 11 -0.54 18.47 4.69
CA VAL A 11 -0.49 17.12 4.10
C VAL A 11 0.53 17.07 2.95
N LEU A 12 0.58 18.11 2.10
CA LEU A 12 1.59 18.23 1.03
C LEU A 12 3.02 18.37 1.60
N ALA A 13 3.20 19.11 2.68
CA ALA A 13 4.50 19.27 3.34
C ALA A 13 4.97 17.97 4.00
N LEU A 14 4.05 17.16 4.56
CA LEU A 14 4.37 15.83 5.08
C LEU A 14 4.77 14.84 3.96
N SER A 15 4.16 14.97 2.77
CA SER A 15 4.51 14.14 1.62
C SER A 15 5.85 14.51 0.97
N ILE A 16 6.29 15.77 1.10
CA ILE A 16 7.58 16.24 0.58
C ILE A 16 8.75 15.81 1.49
N GLY A 17 8.50 15.57 2.78
CA GLY A 17 9.51 15.05 3.73
C GLY A 17 9.93 13.59 3.48
N ALA A 18 9.25 12.87 2.58
CA ALA A 18 9.60 11.50 2.19
C ALA A 18 10.58 11.43 1.00
N VAL A 19 11.12 12.57 0.53
CA VAL A 19 12.09 12.64 -0.58
C VAL A 19 13.50 12.37 -0.02
N GLY A 20 13.90 11.12 -0.01
CA GLY A 20 15.24 10.78 0.42
C GLY A 20 15.64 9.32 0.34
N PHE A 21 15.09 8.54 -0.59
CA PHE A 21 15.59 7.17 -0.81
C PHE A 21 15.81 6.89 -2.30
N VAL A 22 16.82 7.58 -2.86
CA VAL A 22 17.61 6.99 -3.93
C VAL A 22 18.80 6.35 -3.19
N GLY A 23 18.57 5.17 -2.61
CA GLY A 23 19.64 4.38 -2.02
C GLY A 23 20.54 3.85 -3.13
N ASP A 24 21.83 4.11 -3.00
CA ASP A 24 22.84 3.44 -3.80
C ASP A 24 22.61 1.92 -3.74
N ALA A 25 22.62 1.26 -4.89
CA ALA A 25 22.30 -0.16 -5.09
C ALA A 25 23.30 -1.16 -4.46
N PHE A 26 24.06 -0.78 -3.43
CA PHE A 26 25.15 -1.57 -2.85
C PHE A 26 25.22 -1.61 -1.32
N ALA A 27 24.16 -1.26 -0.60
CA ALA A 27 24.17 -1.47 0.84
C ALA A 27 23.90 -2.96 1.14
N THR A 28 24.94 -3.74 1.33
CA THR A 28 24.88 -5.14 1.81
C THR A 28 24.77 -5.22 3.34
N GLU A 29 24.80 -4.09 4.03
CA GLU A 29 24.68 -4.00 5.49
C GLU A 29 23.43 -3.26 5.91
N VAL A 30 22.78 -3.78 6.95
CA VAL A 30 21.56 -3.18 7.53
C VAL A 30 21.89 -1.85 8.17
N ASN A 31 21.21 -0.79 7.75
CA ASN A 31 21.28 0.52 8.39
C ASN A 31 20.23 0.64 9.49
N SER A 32 20.67 0.81 10.73
CA SER A 32 19.79 0.89 11.89
C SER A 32 18.90 2.16 11.88
N ALA A 33 19.39 3.27 11.34
CA ALA A 33 18.62 4.52 11.25
C ALA A 33 17.48 4.37 10.21
N ASP A 34 17.79 3.82 9.04
CA ASP A 34 16.79 3.54 8.00
C ASP A 34 15.74 2.55 8.49
N THR A 35 16.17 1.53 9.22
CA THR A 35 15.30 0.53 9.82
C THR A 35 14.33 1.16 10.83
N ALA A 36 14.83 1.99 11.74
CA ALA A 36 14.02 2.68 12.74
C ALA A 36 13.04 3.67 12.09
N PHE A 37 13.50 4.41 11.08
CA PHE A 37 12.65 5.32 10.32
C PHE A 37 11.53 4.56 9.59
N THR A 38 11.85 3.47 8.90
CA THR A 38 10.88 2.68 8.14
C THR A 38 9.85 2.00 9.05
N LEU A 39 10.24 1.51 10.23
CA LEU A 39 9.30 0.99 11.22
C LEU A 39 8.35 2.08 11.73
N SER A 40 8.87 3.27 12.01
CA SER A 40 8.05 4.41 12.43
C SER A 40 7.10 4.85 11.31
N ALA A 41 7.58 4.91 10.07
CA ALA A 41 6.77 5.22 8.89
C ALA A 41 5.67 4.15 8.68
N SER A 42 5.97 2.87 8.85
CA SER A 42 4.98 1.78 8.77
C SER A 42 3.84 1.95 9.78
N ALA A 43 4.17 2.30 11.02
CA ALA A 43 3.17 2.58 12.05
C ALA A 43 2.30 3.79 11.68
N LEU A 44 2.89 4.85 11.12
CA LEU A 44 2.15 6.05 10.68
C LEU A 44 1.24 5.74 9.48
N VAL A 45 1.66 4.92 8.52
CA VAL A 45 0.80 4.52 7.38
C VAL A 45 -0.37 3.67 7.87
N LEU A 46 -0.16 2.75 8.82
CA LEU A 46 -1.27 2.01 9.44
C LEU A 46 -2.22 2.94 10.21
N LEU A 47 -1.69 3.90 10.95
CA LEU A 47 -2.50 4.94 11.62
C LEU A 47 -3.28 5.77 10.60
N MET A 48 -2.69 6.09 9.45
CA MET A 48 -3.37 6.80 8.37
C MET A 48 -4.55 5.99 7.81
N THR A 49 -4.42 4.67 7.74
CA THR A 49 -5.46 3.78 7.17
C THR A 49 -6.55 3.45 8.19
N LEU A 50 -6.18 2.86 9.33
CA LEU A 50 -7.15 2.26 10.26
C LEU A 50 -7.96 3.29 11.02
N PRO A 51 -7.42 4.29 11.73
CA PRO A 51 -8.25 5.35 12.25
C PRO A 51 -8.45 6.49 11.23
N GLY A 52 -7.42 6.92 10.52
CA GLY A 52 -7.47 8.10 9.68
C GLY A 52 -8.49 8.00 8.54
N LEU A 53 -8.25 7.09 7.60
CA LEU A 53 -9.10 6.92 6.43
C LEU A 53 -10.49 6.37 6.81
N ALA A 54 -10.56 5.42 7.74
CA ALA A 54 -11.82 4.86 8.20
C ALA A 54 -12.73 5.94 8.82
N MET A 55 -12.20 6.80 9.68
CA MET A 55 -12.97 7.91 10.27
C MET A 55 -13.29 9.00 9.24
N PHE A 56 -12.38 9.28 8.30
CA PHE A 56 -12.63 10.24 7.22
C PHE A 56 -13.84 9.82 6.38
N TYR A 57 -13.88 8.58 5.91
CA TYR A 57 -15.03 8.09 5.13
C TYR A 57 -16.29 7.92 5.97
N ALA A 58 -16.16 7.53 7.23
CA ALA A 58 -17.28 7.47 8.16
C ALA A 58 -17.96 8.83 8.35
N GLY A 59 -17.17 9.93 8.29
CA GLY A 59 -17.69 11.29 8.36
C GLY A 59 -18.44 11.76 7.10
N LEU A 60 -18.33 11.05 5.99
CA LEU A 60 -18.97 11.40 4.71
C LEU A 60 -20.28 10.68 4.46
N VAL A 61 -20.65 9.70 5.30
CA VAL A 61 -21.86 8.89 5.15
C VAL A 61 -22.91 9.24 6.20
N ARG A 62 -24.12 8.72 6.01
CA ARG A 62 -25.20 8.88 7.01
C ARG A 62 -24.81 8.23 8.33
N ALA A 63 -25.24 8.81 9.46
CA ALA A 63 -24.90 8.34 10.81
C ALA A 63 -25.11 6.83 11.02
N LYS A 64 -26.18 6.26 10.45
CA LYS A 64 -26.48 4.81 10.53
C LYS A 64 -25.47 3.91 9.84
N ASN A 65 -24.66 4.44 8.89
CA ASN A 65 -23.72 3.69 8.07
C ASN A 65 -22.26 3.91 8.48
N VAL A 66 -21.99 4.77 9.46
CA VAL A 66 -20.65 5.08 9.98
C VAL A 66 -19.88 3.80 10.33
N LEU A 67 -20.47 2.96 11.17
CA LEU A 67 -19.84 1.73 11.63
C LEU A 67 -19.59 0.74 10.47
N SER A 68 -20.53 0.66 9.51
CA SER A 68 -20.37 -0.19 8.33
C SER A 68 -19.15 0.20 7.49
N VAL A 69 -18.95 1.50 7.23
CA VAL A 69 -17.81 1.99 6.46
C VAL A 69 -16.49 1.76 7.20
N MET A 70 -16.48 1.99 8.51
CA MET A 70 -15.30 1.68 9.33
C MET A 70 -14.95 0.18 9.29
N MET A 71 -15.96 -0.69 9.38
CA MET A 71 -15.77 -2.15 9.27
C MET A 71 -15.27 -2.57 7.90
N HIS A 72 -15.68 -1.90 6.80
CA HIS A 72 -15.10 -2.15 5.48
C HIS A 72 -13.59 -1.91 5.49
N CYS A 73 -13.12 -0.77 5.98
CA CYS A 73 -11.69 -0.44 6.03
C CYS A 73 -10.89 -1.43 6.88
N VAL A 74 -11.40 -1.77 8.08
CA VAL A 74 -10.72 -2.72 8.99
C VAL A 74 -10.67 -4.13 8.39
N SER A 75 -11.78 -4.59 7.78
CA SER A 75 -11.84 -5.92 7.17
C SER A 75 -10.95 -6.03 5.94
N ILE A 76 -10.88 -4.98 5.11
CA ILE A 76 -9.95 -4.90 3.97
C ILE A 76 -8.52 -4.93 4.48
N ALA A 77 -8.20 -4.23 5.56
CA ALA A 77 -6.87 -4.24 6.13
C ALA A 77 -6.44 -5.66 6.56
N GLY A 78 -7.32 -6.40 7.24
CA GLY A 78 -7.07 -7.79 7.59
C GLY A 78 -6.90 -8.70 6.37
N LEU A 79 -7.81 -8.59 5.40
CA LEU A 79 -7.76 -9.36 4.15
C LEU A 79 -6.47 -9.09 3.37
N ALA A 80 -6.14 -7.81 3.18
CA ALA A 80 -4.94 -7.39 2.45
C ALA A 80 -3.66 -7.89 3.12
N SER A 81 -3.57 -7.80 4.44
CA SER A 81 -2.41 -8.30 5.19
C SER A 81 -2.22 -9.80 5.01
N VAL A 82 -3.29 -10.58 5.06
CA VAL A 82 -3.24 -12.04 4.84
C VAL A 82 -2.85 -12.37 3.41
N LEU A 83 -3.47 -11.74 2.41
CA LEU A 83 -3.15 -11.99 1.00
C LEU A 83 -1.73 -11.54 0.64
N TRP A 84 -1.26 -10.44 1.24
CA TRP A 84 0.11 -9.97 1.09
C TRP A 84 1.12 -10.97 1.60
N PHE A 85 0.88 -11.53 2.79
CA PHE A 85 1.71 -12.59 3.37
C PHE A 85 1.69 -13.88 2.53
N ILE A 86 0.51 -14.31 2.05
CA ILE A 86 0.37 -15.56 1.31
C ILE A 86 1.08 -15.49 -0.04
N VAL A 87 0.84 -14.43 -0.83
CA VAL A 87 1.28 -14.40 -2.23
C VAL A 87 1.57 -12.99 -2.76
N GLY A 88 0.93 -11.95 -2.23
CA GLY A 88 1.02 -10.59 -2.78
C GLY A 88 2.43 -10.05 -2.78
N TYR A 89 3.19 -10.25 -1.71
CA TYR A 89 4.59 -9.86 -1.63
C TYR A 89 5.45 -10.54 -2.69
N SER A 90 5.26 -11.84 -2.90
CA SER A 90 5.98 -12.60 -3.90
C SER A 90 5.72 -12.07 -5.31
N VAL A 91 4.45 -11.88 -5.69
CA VAL A 91 4.07 -11.33 -7.00
C VAL A 91 4.63 -9.93 -7.21
N ALA A 92 4.77 -9.13 -6.15
CA ALA A 92 5.25 -7.75 -6.24
C ALA A 92 6.78 -7.62 -6.24
N PHE A 93 7.50 -8.39 -5.42
CA PHE A 93 8.92 -8.13 -5.11
C PHE A 93 9.85 -9.32 -5.29
N ASP A 94 9.35 -10.45 -5.76
CA ASP A 94 10.22 -11.58 -6.09
C ASP A 94 10.77 -11.49 -7.51
N ASP A 95 11.86 -12.18 -7.78
CA ASP A 95 12.43 -12.30 -9.11
C ASP A 95 11.44 -13.01 -10.02
N GLY A 96 11.18 -12.43 -11.18
CA GLY A 96 10.18 -12.96 -12.11
C GLY A 96 10.40 -12.47 -13.53
N ASN A 97 9.34 -12.05 -14.19
CA ASN A 97 9.42 -11.47 -15.52
C ASN A 97 9.05 -9.96 -15.47
N ALA A 98 9.03 -9.28 -16.60
CA ALA A 98 8.72 -7.85 -16.67
C ALA A 98 7.30 -7.48 -16.17
N LEU A 99 6.38 -8.44 -16.03
CA LEU A 99 4.97 -8.21 -15.69
C LEU A 99 4.60 -8.63 -14.27
N ILE A 100 5.19 -9.70 -13.76
CA ILE A 100 4.90 -10.23 -12.41
C ILE A 100 6.14 -10.88 -11.82
N GLY A 101 6.29 -10.81 -10.51
CA GLY A 101 7.25 -11.59 -9.74
C GLY A 101 6.90 -13.08 -9.73
N SER A 102 7.82 -13.91 -9.27
CA SER A 102 7.61 -15.34 -9.10
C SER A 102 6.77 -15.63 -7.84
N LEU A 103 6.54 -16.90 -7.56
CA LEU A 103 5.84 -17.34 -6.35
C LEU A 103 6.80 -17.96 -5.31
N SER A 104 8.12 -17.77 -5.47
CA SER A 104 9.11 -18.44 -4.62
C SER A 104 9.15 -17.85 -3.20
N LYS A 105 8.77 -16.58 -3.04
CA LYS A 105 8.65 -15.93 -1.72
C LYS A 105 7.25 -16.02 -1.09
N SER A 106 6.36 -16.85 -1.65
CA SER A 106 5.03 -17.06 -1.05
C SER A 106 5.15 -17.55 0.40
N PHE A 107 4.30 -17.06 1.28
CA PHE A 107 4.37 -17.28 2.72
C PHE A 107 5.71 -16.84 3.35
N LEU A 108 6.38 -15.85 2.75
CA LEU A 108 7.74 -15.41 3.11
C LEU A 108 8.78 -16.53 3.05
N HIS A 109 8.56 -17.53 2.20
CA HIS A 109 9.54 -18.59 1.98
C HIS A 109 10.86 -17.97 1.48
N GLY A 110 11.99 -18.41 2.05
CA GLY A 110 13.30 -17.85 1.70
C GLY A 110 13.63 -16.48 2.34
N VAL A 111 12.68 -15.83 3.00
CA VAL A 111 12.95 -14.61 3.78
C VAL A 111 13.40 -15.02 5.19
N HIS A 112 14.69 -14.83 5.46
CA HIS A 112 15.33 -15.18 6.73
C HIS A 112 15.61 -13.93 7.55
N ARG A 113 16.07 -14.13 8.79
CA ARG A 113 16.38 -13.02 9.72
C ARG A 113 17.50 -12.11 9.21
N ASP A 114 18.39 -12.65 8.43
CA ASP A 114 19.56 -12.01 7.84
C ASP A 114 19.34 -11.55 6.38
N SER A 115 18.15 -11.81 5.82
CA SER A 115 17.80 -11.31 4.48
C SER A 115 17.71 -9.79 4.48
N VAL A 116 18.35 -9.15 3.49
CA VAL A 116 18.46 -7.70 3.35
C VAL A 116 17.89 -7.26 2.00
N THR A 117 17.12 -6.18 1.99
CA THR A 117 16.63 -5.51 0.79
C THR A 117 17.02 -4.04 0.85
N GLY A 118 17.97 -3.62 -0.01
CA GLY A 118 18.61 -2.32 0.11
C GLY A 118 19.35 -2.18 1.44
N SER A 119 19.01 -1.16 2.24
CA SER A 119 19.57 -0.92 3.58
C SER A 119 18.75 -1.49 4.72
N LEU A 120 17.69 -2.24 4.42
CA LEU A 120 16.70 -2.71 5.40
C LEU A 120 16.71 -4.23 5.56
N PRO A 121 16.43 -4.76 6.76
CA PRO A 121 16.01 -6.16 6.88
C PRO A 121 14.78 -6.43 6.00
N GLU A 122 14.79 -7.51 5.22
CA GLU A 122 13.71 -7.79 4.26
C GLU A 122 12.33 -7.90 4.93
N ILE A 123 12.27 -8.38 6.17
CA ILE A 123 11.03 -8.44 6.94
C ILE A 123 10.46 -7.04 7.26
N VAL A 124 11.32 -6.04 7.46
CA VAL A 124 10.90 -4.64 7.67
C VAL A 124 10.41 -4.04 6.37
N PHE A 125 11.09 -4.31 5.26
CA PHE A 125 10.64 -3.93 3.92
C PHE A 125 9.27 -4.57 3.59
N PHE A 126 9.11 -5.86 3.84
CA PHE A 126 7.82 -6.56 3.71
C PHE A 126 6.71 -5.87 4.50
N LEU A 127 6.95 -5.57 5.78
CA LEU A 127 5.97 -4.92 6.66
C LEU A 127 5.61 -3.52 6.12
N PHE A 128 6.59 -2.74 5.71
CA PHE A 128 6.37 -1.41 5.15
C PHE A 128 5.51 -1.48 3.88
N GLN A 129 5.85 -2.36 2.95
CA GLN A 129 5.10 -2.53 1.71
C GLN A 129 3.69 -3.11 1.94
N MET A 130 3.51 -3.94 2.97
CA MET A 130 2.19 -4.41 3.38
C MET A 130 1.25 -3.26 3.75
N THR A 131 1.77 -2.20 4.36
CA THR A 131 0.92 -1.05 4.74
C THR A 131 0.32 -0.35 3.52
N PHE A 132 1.02 -0.34 2.39
CA PHE A 132 0.49 0.18 1.13
C PHE A 132 -0.50 -0.78 0.46
N ALA A 133 -0.26 -2.08 0.54
CA ALA A 133 -1.24 -3.09 0.10
C ALA A 133 -2.56 -3.01 0.90
N VAL A 134 -2.50 -2.56 2.14
CA VAL A 134 -3.66 -2.33 3.03
C VAL A 134 -4.41 -1.06 2.66
N ILE A 135 -3.70 0.08 2.50
CA ILE A 135 -4.36 1.37 2.27
C ILE A 135 -4.98 1.46 0.88
N THR A 136 -4.34 0.89 -0.14
CA THR A 136 -4.72 1.11 -1.54
C THR A 136 -6.14 0.64 -1.86
N PRO A 137 -6.56 -0.61 -1.57
CA PRO A 137 -7.96 -1.01 -1.76
C PRO A 137 -8.92 -0.28 -0.81
N SER A 138 -8.43 0.14 0.38
CA SER A 138 -9.25 0.92 1.30
C SER A 138 -9.61 2.31 0.75
N LEU A 139 -8.80 2.90 -0.13
CA LEU A 139 -9.12 4.15 -0.82
C LEU A 139 -10.34 4.02 -1.72
N ILE A 140 -10.59 2.83 -2.31
CA ILE A 140 -11.74 2.58 -3.19
C ILE A 140 -13.06 2.60 -2.41
N VAL A 141 -13.04 2.26 -1.12
CA VAL A 141 -14.24 2.26 -0.26
C VAL A 141 -14.98 3.59 -0.29
N GLY A 142 -14.24 4.70 -0.36
CA GLY A 142 -14.81 6.04 -0.39
C GLY A 142 -15.68 6.37 -1.61
N ALA A 143 -15.54 5.62 -2.70
CA ALA A 143 -16.33 5.80 -3.91
C ALA A 143 -17.66 5.04 -3.89
N VAL A 144 -17.76 3.99 -3.06
CA VAL A 144 -18.88 3.05 -3.07
C VAL A 144 -19.68 2.93 -1.74
N PRO A 145 -19.58 3.91 -0.80
CA PRO A 145 -20.31 3.80 0.45
C PRO A 145 -21.81 3.72 0.17
N GLU A 146 -22.51 2.88 0.93
CA GLU A 146 -23.96 2.65 0.82
C GLU A 146 -24.45 2.03 -0.51
N ARG A 147 -23.57 1.74 -1.48
CA ARG A 147 -23.94 1.23 -2.82
C ARG A 147 -23.60 -0.24 -3.03
N VAL A 148 -22.62 -0.79 -2.32
CA VAL A 148 -22.18 -2.17 -2.47
C VAL A 148 -22.33 -2.96 -1.17
N SER A 149 -22.56 -4.27 -1.30
CA SER A 149 -22.63 -5.16 -0.14
C SER A 149 -21.23 -5.48 0.40
N PHE A 150 -21.14 -5.76 1.71
CA PHE A 150 -19.89 -6.13 2.36
C PHE A 150 -19.21 -7.34 1.70
N PRO A 151 -19.89 -8.48 1.39
CA PRO A 151 -19.24 -9.61 0.74
C PRO A 151 -18.67 -9.29 -0.64
N PHE A 152 -19.41 -8.50 -1.44
CA PHE A 152 -18.91 -8.05 -2.75
C PHE A 152 -17.62 -7.27 -2.61
N LEU A 153 -17.58 -6.30 -1.69
CA LEU A 153 -16.39 -5.47 -1.50
C LEU A 153 -15.19 -6.28 -1.02
N MET A 154 -15.39 -7.30 -0.18
CA MET A 154 -14.31 -8.19 0.26
C MET A 154 -13.75 -9.03 -0.88
N ILE A 155 -14.62 -9.65 -1.69
CA ILE A 155 -14.20 -10.45 -2.85
C ILE A 155 -13.50 -9.55 -3.88
N PHE A 156 -14.10 -8.40 -4.18
CA PHE A 156 -13.50 -7.42 -5.10
C PHE A 156 -12.12 -6.99 -4.63
N SER A 157 -11.97 -6.55 -3.38
CA SER A 157 -10.71 -6.08 -2.83
C SER A 157 -9.64 -7.18 -2.84
N GLY A 158 -10.00 -8.41 -2.49
CA GLY A 158 -9.08 -9.54 -2.52
C GLY A 158 -8.56 -9.84 -3.94
N LEU A 159 -9.45 -9.93 -4.91
CA LEU A 159 -9.08 -10.13 -6.31
C LEU A 159 -8.28 -8.94 -6.84
N TRP A 160 -8.71 -7.72 -6.53
CA TRP A 160 -8.06 -6.49 -6.99
C TRP A 160 -6.62 -6.36 -6.47
N ILE A 161 -6.36 -6.72 -5.21
CA ILE A 161 -5.01 -6.74 -4.65
C ILE A 161 -4.10 -7.66 -5.47
N LEU A 162 -4.57 -8.85 -5.82
CA LEU A 162 -3.75 -9.86 -6.50
C LEU A 162 -3.61 -9.60 -8.00
N VAL A 163 -4.65 -9.09 -8.67
CA VAL A 163 -4.69 -8.94 -10.14
C VAL A 163 -4.27 -7.54 -10.59
N VAL A 164 -4.46 -6.52 -9.74
CA VAL A 164 -4.15 -5.13 -10.09
C VAL A 164 -2.99 -4.61 -9.25
N TYR A 165 -3.17 -4.57 -7.93
CA TYR A 165 -2.20 -3.91 -7.06
C TYR A 165 -0.82 -4.57 -7.09
N ALA A 166 -0.73 -5.87 -6.85
CA ALA A 166 0.55 -6.57 -6.78
C ALA A 166 1.32 -6.54 -8.12
N PRO A 167 0.68 -6.78 -9.30
CA PRO A 167 1.37 -6.59 -10.58
C PRO A 167 1.81 -5.15 -10.84
N VAL A 168 0.98 -4.14 -10.57
CA VAL A 168 1.39 -2.73 -10.76
C VAL A 168 2.53 -2.36 -9.82
N THR A 169 2.52 -2.85 -8.58
CA THR A 169 3.64 -2.70 -7.64
C THR A 169 4.92 -3.30 -8.22
N HIS A 170 4.84 -4.49 -8.81
CA HIS A 170 5.97 -5.12 -9.49
C HIS A 170 6.49 -4.27 -10.66
N TRP A 171 5.59 -3.74 -11.49
CA TRP A 171 6.00 -2.91 -12.63
C TRP A 171 6.82 -1.70 -12.25
N VAL A 172 6.46 -1.04 -11.13
CA VAL A 172 7.02 0.26 -10.74
C VAL A 172 8.13 0.13 -9.69
N TRP A 173 7.97 -0.77 -8.72
CA TRP A 173 8.85 -0.91 -7.56
C TRP A 173 9.55 -2.27 -7.46
N GLY A 174 9.10 -3.28 -8.21
CA GLY A 174 9.54 -4.68 -8.14
C GLY A 174 10.40 -5.14 -9.31
N ASN A 175 11.19 -4.25 -9.91
CA ASN A 175 12.04 -4.55 -11.08
C ASN A 175 11.29 -4.88 -12.38
N GLY A 176 10.01 -4.49 -12.50
CA GLY A 176 9.21 -4.69 -13.70
C GLY A 176 9.50 -3.67 -14.81
N TRP A 177 8.71 -3.73 -15.89
CA TRP A 177 8.94 -2.97 -17.12
C TRP A 177 8.88 -1.45 -16.97
N LEU A 178 8.04 -0.90 -16.08
CA LEU A 178 7.99 0.55 -15.84
C LEU A 178 9.24 1.04 -15.13
N MET A 179 9.77 0.25 -14.18
CA MET A 179 11.04 0.57 -13.54
C MET A 179 12.20 0.53 -14.55
N ALA A 180 12.19 -0.41 -15.50
CA ALA A 180 13.17 -0.47 -16.58
C ALA A 180 13.09 0.74 -17.53
N LEU A 181 11.93 1.38 -17.64
CA LEU A 181 11.71 2.64 -18.35
C LEU A 181 12.00 3.88 -17.49
N HIS A 182 12.58 3.71 -16.31
CA HIS A 182 12.89 4.78 -15.36
C HIS A 182 11.67 5.61 -14.91
N VAL A 183 10.50 4.99 -14.84
CA VAL A 183 9.33 5.61 -14.25
C VAL A 183 9.55 5.74 -12.74
N MET A 184 9.46 6.97 -12.24
CA MET A 184 9.67 7.30 -10.83
C MET A 184 8.34 7.47 -10.11
N ASP A 185 8.12 6.70 -9.07
CA ASP A 185 6.98 6.83 -8.15
C ASP A 185 7.49 6.79 -6.70
N PHE A 186 7.72 7.97 -6.13
CA PHE A 186 8.34 8.11 -4.81
C PHE A 186 7.36 7.92 -3.64
N ALA A 187 6.08 8.20 -3.87
CA ALA A 187 5.08 8.24 -2.80
C ALA A 187 3.77 7.50 -3.16
N GLY A 188 3.81 6.59 -4.12
CA GLY A 188 2.64 5.82 -4.54
C GLY A 188 1.66 6.61 -5.41
N GLY A 189 2.12 7.67 -6.10
CA GLY A 189 1.27 8.43 -7.00
C GLY A 189 0.65 7.57 -8.10
N LEU A 190 1.41 6.65 -8.66
CA LEU A 190 0.96 5.69 -9.65
C LEU A 190 0.45 4.41 -8.99
N VAL A 191 1.29 3.74 -8.19
CA VAL A 191 0.99 2.41 -7.62
C VAL A 191 -0.24 2.43 -6.72
N VAL A 192 -0.40 3.47 -5.91
CA VAL A 192 -1.50 3.59 -4.93
C VAL A 192 -2.63 4.46 -5.50
N HIS A 193 -2.33 5.73 -5.80
CA HIS A 193 -3.39 6.72 -6.04
C HIS A 193 -4.01 6.63 -7.43
N ALA A 194 -3.23 6.48 -8.49
CA ALA A 194 -3.78 6.37 -9.84
C ALA A 194 -4.56 5.06 -10.01
N THR A 195 -4.05 3.94 -9.49
CA THR A 195 -4.74 2.64 -9.56
C THR A 195 -6.04 2.63 -8.77
N ALA A 196 -6.00 3.08 -7.50
CA ALA A 196 -7.20 3.16 -6.67
C ALA A 196 -8.20 4.18 -7.22
N GLY A 197 -7.74 5.36 -7.64
CA GLY A 197 -8.60 6.42 -8.17
C GLY A 197 -9.31 6.03 -9.46
N THR A 198 -8.61 5.39 -10.40
CA THR A 198 -9.21 4.88 -11.63
C THR A 198 -10.25 3.81 -11.34
N SER A 199 -9.94 2.88 -10.44
CA SER A 199 -10.88 1.82 -10.03
C SER A 199 -12.10 2.40 -9.31
N ALA A 200 -11.89 3.38 -8.44
CA ALA A 200 -12.95 4.09 -7.73
C ALA A 200 -13.89 4.83 -8.71
N LEU A 201 -13.33 5.49 -9.74
CA LEU A 201 -14.11 6.19 -10.76
C LEU A 201 -15.00 5.25 -11.57
N ILE A 202 -14.52 4.03 -11.86
CA ILE A 202 -15.29 3.03 -12.62
C ILE A 202 -16.42 2.42 -11.76
N LEU A 203 -16.19 2.27 -10.45
CA LEU A 203 -17.15 1.67 -9.51
C LEU A 203 -18.22 2.66 -9.02
N ALA A 204 -17.97 3.97 -9.09
CA ALA A 204 -18.88 5.02 -8.64
C ALA A 204 -20.08 5.20 -9.58
#